data_3f4eea993e6c242c147a1e94af25ec36
#
_entry.id   3f4eea993e6c242c147a1e94af25ec36
#
_cell.length_a   1.000
_cell.length_b   1.000
_cell.length_c   1.000
_cell.angle_alpha   90.00
_cell.angle_beta   90.00
_cell.angle_gamma   90.00
#
_symmetry.space_group_name_H-M   'P 1'
#
loop_
_entity.id
_entity.type
_entity.pdbx_description
1 polymer ?
#
loop_
_entity_poly.entity_id
_entity_poly.type
_entity_poly.pdbx_seq_one_letter_code
_entity_poly.pdbx_strand_id
1 'polypeptide(L)'
;MLFLAGCSTFGSKSNQAKVAQFKQDTSVGTEGISIAAIGLVDVPYRYGGNTPKGGFDCSGLIVYVYNKAAGIKLPRTTQQMSTQGFSIDNGPPAPGDLVFFNTTGEKYSHAGIYVGQGRFVHAPSAGGTVRLDYITSPYWAAKFTEARRITSK
;
A
#
# COMPACT_ATOMS: atom_id res chain seq x y z
N MET A 1 54.63 21.07 35.59
CA MET A 1 54.51 20.31 34.33
C MET A 1 53.09 19.80 34.21
N LEU A 2 52.28 20.50 33.40
CA LEU A 2 50.91 20.12 33.12
C LEU A 2 50.87 19.43 31.75
N PHE A 3 50.38 18.20 31.70
CA PHE A 3 50.02 17.56 30.45
C PHE A 3 48.50 17.66 30.25
N LEU A 4 48.09 18.43 29.25
CA LEU A 4 46.75 18.46 28.73
C LEU A 4 46.60 17.35 27.69
N ALA A 5 45.80 16.35 28.00
CA ALA A 5 45.37 15.36 27.05
C ALA A 5 44.11 15.89 26.33
N GLY A 6 44.26 16.21 25.05
CA GLY A 6 43.14 16.58 24.18
C GLY A 6 42.35 15.35 23.77
N CYS A 7 41.08 15.27 24.17
CA CYS A 7 40.14 14.31 23.61
C CYS A 7 39.63 14.84 22.25
N SER A 8 40.10 14.24 21.19
CA SER A 8 39.52 14.44 19.85
C SER A 8 38.28 13.58 19.69
N THR A 9 37.13 14.21 19.77
CA THR A 9 35.86 13.60 19.39
C THR A 9 35.71 13.66 17.87
N PHE A 10 36.26 12.66 17.18
CA PHE A 10 35.97 12.41 15.77
C PHE A 10 34.98 11.27 15.65
N GLY A 11 33.80 11.53 15.09
CA GLY A 11 32.93 10.49 14.62
C GLY A 11 31.52 10.56 15.18
N SER A 12 30.66 11.36 14.61
CA SER A 12 29.21 11.10 14.64
C SER A 12 28.36 11.88 13.62
N LYS A 13 28.94 12.77 12.82
CA LYS A 13 28.13 13.56 11.88
C LYS A 13 27.74 12.81 10.58
N SER A 14 28.49 11.81 10.16
CA SER A 14 28.20 11.09 8.92
C SER A 14 27.06 10.07 9.05
N ASN A 15 26.90 9.45 10.22
CA ASN A 15 25.85 8.46 10.44
C ASN A 15 24.50 9.09 10.72
N GLN A 16 24.46 10.25 11.36
CA GLN A 16 23.20 10.97 11.59
C GLN A 16 22.63 11.55 10.28
N ALA A 17 23.47 12.03 9.37
CA ALA A 17 23.03 12.48 8.06
C ALA A 17 22.47 11.34 7.20
N LYS A 18 23.09 10.16 7.25
CA LYS A 18 22.59 8.95 6.54
C LYS A 18 21.29 8.43 7.12
N VAL A 19 21.12 8.46 8.44
CA VAL A 19 19.87 8.06 9.11
C VAL A 19 18.77 9.07 8.85
N ALA A 20 19.07 10.37 8.80
CA ALA A 20 18.10 11.42 8.44
C ALA A 20 17.68 11.31 6.97
N GLN A 21 18.60 10.97 6.07
CA GLN A 21 18.31 10.75 4.66
C GLN A 21 17.48 9.48 4.42
N PHE A 22 17.71 8.42 5.22
CA PHE A 22 16.89 7.21 5.19
C PHE A 22 15.47 7.45 5.72
N LYS A 23 15.29 8.38 6.68
CA LYS A 23 13.97 8.80 7.18
C LYS A 23 13.21 9.72 6.22
N GLN A 24 13.92 10.39 5.31
CA GLN A 24 13.29 11.22 4.27
C GLN A 24 12.94 10.43 3.01
N ASP A 25 13.57 9.27 2.79
CA ASP A 25 13.32 8.42 1.63
C ASP A 25 12.28 7.31 1.88
N THR A 26 11.88 7.10 3.13
CA THR A 26 10.63 6.40 3.44
C THR A 26 9.50 7.35 3.07
N SER A 27 9.07 7.28 1.84
CA SER A 27 7.99 8.06 1.26
C SER A 27 6.82 8.11 2.24
N VAL A 28 6.58 9.27 2.81
CA VAL A 28 5.42 9.61 3.66
C VAL A 28 4.09 9.20 2.99
N GLY A 29 4.12 8.90 1.68
CA GLY A 29 2.99 8.44 0.89
C GLY A 29 2.57 7.01 1.11
N THR A 30 3.49 6.04 1.19
CA THR A 30 3.12 4.61 1.19
C THR A 30 2.65 4.10 2.56
N GLU A 31 3.24 4.57 3.64
CA GLU A 31 2.76 4.26 4.99
C GLU A 31 1.38 4.89 5.24
N GLY A 32 1.18 6.13 4.80
CA GLY A 32 -0.11 6.81 4.90
C GLY A 32 -1.22 6.07 4.15
N ILE A 33 -0.92 5.50 2.98
CA ILE A 33 -1.86 4.69 2.19
C ILE A 33 -2.29 3.45 2.97
N SER A 34 -1.36 2.69 3.53
CA SER A 34 -1.68 1.46 4.28
C SER A 34 -2.47 1.74 5.56
N ILE A 35 -2.11 2.78 6.30
CA ILE A 35 -2.82 3.20 7.51
C ILE A 35 -4.24 3.66 7.18
N ALA A 36 -4.41 4.46 6.13
CA ALA A 36 -5.71 4.91 5.67
C ALA A 36 -6.61 3.73 5.24
N ALA A 37 -6.04 2.74 4.55
CA ALA A 37 -6.76 1.53 4.15
C ALA A 37 -7.24 0.72 5.36
N ILE A 38 -6.37 0.51 6.35
CA ILE A 38 -6.72 -0.20 7.60
C ILE A 38 -7.84 0.52 8.34
N GLY A 39 -7.82 1.84 8.36
CA GLY A 39 -8.86 2.67 8.99
C GLY A 39 -10.25 2.53 8.38
N LEU A 40 -10.38 1.93 7.21
CA LEU A 40 -11.65 1.71 6.51
C LEU A 40 -12.19 0.28 6.64
N VAL A 41 -11.50 -0.59 7.35
CA VAL A 41 -12.01 -1.94 7.67
C VAL A 41 -13.38 -1.83 8.36
N ASP A 42 -14.27 -2.73 8.02
CA ASP A 42 -15.68 -2.80 8.43
C ASP A 42 -16.65 -1.84 7.70
N VAL A 43 -16.17 -0.93 6.84
CA VAL A 43 -17.06 -0.16 5.98
C VAL A 43 -17.80 -1.12 5.03
N PRO A 44 -19.13 -1.01 4.88
CA PRO A 44 -19.89 -1.92 4.02
C PRO A 44 -19.46 -1.87 2.55
N TYR A 45 -19.49 -3.03 1.91
CA TYR A 45 -19.35 -3.11 0.46
C TYR A 45 -20.56 -2.49 -0.22
N ARG A 46 -20.33 -1.72 -1.28
CA ARG A 46 -21.38 -1.23 -2.17
C ARG A 46 -20.87 -1.23 -3.61
N TYR A 47 -21.60 -1.87 -4.49
CA TYR A 47 -21.32 -1.84 -5.92
C TYR A 47 -21.30 -0.39 -6.44
N GLY A 48 -20.19 -0.01 -7.11
CA GLY A 48 -19.99 1.37 -7.56
C GLY A 48 -19.65 2.38 -6.46
N GLY A 49 -19.54 1.94 -5.19
CA GLY A 49 -19.27 2.80 -4.04
C GLY A 49 -17.80 3.26 -4.01
N ASN A 50 -17.59 4.50 -3.54
CA ASN A 50 -16.28 5.14 -3.47
C ASN A 50 -16.13 6.11 -2.30
N THR A 51 -16.98 6.02 -1.28
CA THR A 51 -16.92 6.86 -0.08
C THR A 51 -17.11 6.05 1.19
N PRO A 52 -16.53 6.47 2.34
CA PRO A 52 -16.73 5.80 3.61
C PRO A 52 -18.20 5.76 4.03
N LYS A 53 -18.94 6.81 3.76
CA LYS A 53 -20.37 6.91 4.13
C LYS A 53 -21.27 6.08 3.22
N GLY A 54 -20.93 6.04 1.92
CA GLY A 54 -21.74 5.31 0.92
C GLY A 54 -21.34 3.86 0.73
N GLY A 55 -20.19 3.43 1.27
CA GLY A 55 -19.58 2.13 1.02
C GLY A 55 -18.62 2.11 -0.16
N PHE A 56 -17.92 0.98 -0.32
CA PHE A 56 -16.89 0.82 -1.35
C PHE A 56 -17.08 -0.47 -2.15
N ASP A 57 -16.80 -0.41 -3.45
CA ASP A 57 -16.33 -1.59 -4.18
C ASP A 57 -14.79 -1.66 -4.17
N CYS A 58 -14.20 -2.70 -4.78
CA CYS A 58 -12.76 -2.93 -4.68
C CYS A 58 -11.93 -1.77 -5.25
N SER A 59 -12.26 -1.27 -6.41
CA SER A 59 -11.55 -0.16 -7.04
C SER A 59 -11.90 1.20 -6.41
N GLY A 60 -13.13 1.39 -5.95
CA GLY A 60 -13.57 2.59 -5.26
C GLY A 60 -12.81 2.84 -3.96
N LEU A 61 -12.56 1.78 -3.19
CA LEU A 61 -11.71 1.83 -2.00
C LEU A 61 -10.29 2.34 -2.34
N ILE A 62 -9.69 1.77 -3.36
CA ILE A 62 -8.33 2.12 -3.78
C ILE A 62 -8.26 3.57 -4.26
N VAL A 63 -9.17 4.00 -5.13
CA VAL A 63 -9.25 5.39 -5.60
C VAL A 63 -9.36 6.36 -4.44
N TYR A 64 -10.24 6.07 -3.49
CA TYR A 64 -10.45 6.91 -2.31
C TYR A 64 -9.19 7.03 -1.45
N VAL A 65 -8.58 5.89 -1.10
CA VAL A 65 -7.41 5.84 -0.21
C VAL A 65 -6.21 6.56 -0.83
N TYR A 66 -5.88 6.27 -2.09
CA TYR A 66 -4.77 6.92 -2.78
C TYR A 66 -4.94 8.41 -2.92
N ASN A 67 -6.15 8.87 -3.22
CA ASN A 67 -6.43 10.30 -3.32
C ASN A 67 -6.32 11.00 -1.96
N LYS A 68 -6.89 10.43 -0.91
CA LYS A 68 -6.89 11.03 0.45
C LYS A 68 -5.52 10.98 1.12
N ALA A 69 -4.81 9.87 1.03
CA ALA A 69 -3.54 9.68 1.73
C ALA A 69 -2.33 10.22 0.97
N ALA A 70 -2.37 10.24 -0.36
CA ALA A 70 -1.21 10.59 -1.18
C ALA A 70 -1.50 11.62 -2.29
N GLY A 71 -2.74 12.07 -2.44
CA GLY A 71 -3.12 13.00 -3.52
C GLY A 71 -2.99 12.41 -4.93
N ILE A 72 -2.92 11.09 -5.04
CA ILE A 72 -2.76 10.37 -6.31
C ILE A 72 -4.14 10.03 -6.85
N LYS A 73 -4.44 10.47 -8.07
CA LYS A 73 -5.67 10.11 -8.79
C LYS A 73 -5.44 8.86 -9.62
N LEU A 74 -6.03 7.75 -9.21
CA LEU A 74 -6.01 6.50 -9.96
C LEU A 74 -7.23 6.35 -10.87
N PRO A 75 -7.11 5.56 -11.96
CA PRO A 75 -8.26 5.19 -12.79
C PRO A 75 -9.31 4.44 -11.98
N ARG A 76 -10.55 4.41 -12.47
CA ARG A 76 -11.69 3.86 -11.71
C ARG A 76 -11.75 2.34 -11.70
N THR A 77 -11.14 1.65 -12.64
CA THR A 77 -11.22 0.18 -12.76
C THR A 77 -9.90 -0.48 -12.39
N THR A 78 -9.98 -1.70 -11.85
CA THR A 78 -8.80 -2.49 -11.51
C THR A 78 -7.93 -2.82 -12.73
N GLN A 79 -8.54 -3.05 -13.88
CA GLN A 79 -7.82 -3.27 -15.14
C GLN A 79 -7.00 -2.05 -15.56
N GLN A 80 -7.57 -0.86 -15.47
CA GLN A 80 -6.84 0.38 -15.76
C GLN A 80 -5.75 0.65 -14.73
N MET A 81 -5.98 0.35 -13.45
CA MET A 81 -4.97 0.47 -12.39
C MET A 81 -3.76 -0.43 -12.66
N SER A 82 -3.96 -1.60 -13.25
CA SER A 82 -2.88 -2.54 -13.58
C SER A 82 -1.87 -2.01 -14.61
N THR A 83 -2.17 -0.92 -15.27
CA THR A 83 -1.26 -0.23 -16.21
C THR A 83 -0.47 0.90 -15.55
N GLN A 84 -0.74 1.23 -14.30
CA GLN A 84 -0.10 2.31 -13.57
C GLN A 84 1.14 1.84 -12.81
N GLY A 85 2.08 2.75 -12.59
CA GLY A 85 3.30 2.45 -11.84
C GLY A 85 4.13 1.33 -12.48
N PHE A 86 4.73 0.48 -11.65
CA PHE A 86 5.55 -0.64 -12.12
C PHE A 86 5.28 -1.92 -11.33
N SER A 87 5.45 -3.06 -12.01
CA SER A 87 5.32 -4.38 -11.41
C SER A 87 6.43 -4.66 -10.40
N ILE A 88 6.11 -5.34 -9.32
CA ILE A 88 7.07 -5.80 -8.31
C ILE A 88 7.40 -7.26 -8.60
N ASP A 89 8.48 -7.48 -9.37
CA ASP A 89 8.86 -8.80 -9.85
C ASP A 89 9.83 -9.52 -8.92
N ASN A 90 10.55 -8.77 -8.09
CA ASN A 90 11.57 -9.30 -7.19
C ASN A 90 11.30 -8.87 -5.75
N GLY A 91 10.96 -9.84 -4.92
CA GLY A 91 10.71 -9.63 -3.50
C GLY A 91 9.25 -9.37 -3.15
N PRO A 92 8.96 -9.23 -1.85
CA PRO A 92 7.60 -8.99 -1.36
C PRO A 92 7.14 -7.56 -1.69
N PRO A 93 5.82 -7.33 -1.80
CA PRO A 93 5.29 -5.98 -1.85
C PRO A 93 5.60 -5.23 -0.55
N ALA A 94 5.61 -3.90 -0.64
CA ALA A 94 5.72 -3.00 0.51
C ALA A 94 4.35 -2.44 0.90
N PRO A 95 4.13 -2.05 2.16
CA PRO A 95 2.88 -1.41 2.57
C PRO A 95 2.53 -0.24 1.65
N GLY A 96 1.29 -0.21 1.16
CA GLY A 96 0.80 0.76 0.20
C GLY A 96 0.82 0.29 -1.26
N ASP A 97 1.48 -0.80 -1.58
CA ASP A 97 1.44 -1.36 -2.93
C ASP A 97 0.06 -1.96 -3.25
N LEU A 98 -0.30 -1.98 -4.53
CA LEU A 98 -1.48 -2.69 -5.02
C LEU A 98 -1.20 -4.16 -5.23
N VAL A 99 -2.14 -5.00 -4.87
CA VAL A 99 -2.14 -6.44 -5.16
C VAL A 99 -3.36 -6.79 -6.00
N PHE A 100 -3.14 -7.53 -7.09
CA PHE A 100 -4.16 -7.89 -8.06
C PHE A 100 -4.45 -9.38 -8.06
N PHE A 101 -5.71 -9.71 -8.31
CA PHE A 101 -6.22 -11.09 -8.28
C PHE A 101 -7.15 -11.36 -9.47
N ASN A 102 -7.17 -12.61 -9.91
CA ASN A 102 -8.13 -13.12 -10.87
C ASN A 102 -9.25 -13.87 -10.14
N THR A 103 -10.38 -13.21 -9.91
CA THR A 103 -11.54 -13.77 -9.22
C THR A 103 -12.69 -14.16 -10.15
N THR A 104 -12.68 -13.70 -11.40
CA THR A 104 -13.77 -13.91 -12.35
C THR A 104 -13.35 -14.53 -13.68
N GLY A 105 -12.08 -14.91 -13.83
CA GLY A 105 -11.47 -15.31 -15.10
C GLY A 105 -10.68 -14.19 -15.79
N GLU A 106 -10.88 -12.94 -15.37
CA GLU A 106 -10.12 -11.79 -15.83
C GLU A 106 -8.92 -11.56 -14.91
N LYS A 107 -7.73 -11.36 -15.51
CA LYS A 107 -6.44 -11.30 -14.82
C LYS A 107 -6.38 -10.23 -13.72
N TYR A 108 -7.06 -9.12 -13.94
CA TYR A 108 -7.09 -7.98 -13.01
C TYR A 108 -8.50 -7.64 -12.54
N SER A 109 -9.30 -8.66 -12.27
CA SER A 109 -10.70 -8.50 -11.89
C SER A 109 -10.91 -8.01 -10.47
N HIS A 110 -9.91 -8.17 -9.61
CA HIS A 110 -9.96 -7.72 -8.22
C HIS A 110 -8.62 -7.15 -7.78
N ALA A 111 -8.66 -6.22 -6.84
CA ALA A 111 -7.46 -5.61 -6.28
C ALA A 111 -7.66 -5.21 -4.82
N GLY A 112 -6.55 -5.07 -4.12
CA GLY A 112 -6.49 -4.56 -2.76
C GLY A 112 -5.20 -3.78 -2.51
N ILE A 113 -5.05 -3.27 -1.29
CA ILE A 113 -3.88 -2.52 -0.83
C ILE A 113 -3.12 -3.39 0.16
N TYR A 114 -1.86 -3.67 -0.16
CA TYR A 114 -0.97 -4.39 0.76
C TYR A 114 -0.63 -3.53 1.97
N VAL A 115 -0.71 -4.12 3.16
CA VAL A 115 -0.50 -3.40 4.43
C VAL A 115 0.64 -3.97 5.27
N GLY A 116 1.42 -4.89 4.71
CA GLY A 116 2.52 -5.55 5.38
C GLY A 116 2.16 -6.91 5.99
N GLN A 117 3.19 -7.69 6.33
CA GLN A 117 3.05 -9.00 6.98
C GLN A 117 2.13 -9.99 6.22
N GLY A 118 2.18 -9.96 4.90
CA GLY A 118 1.38 -10.83 4.04
C GLY A 118 -0.10 -10.49 3.98
N ARG A 119 -0.54 -9.36 4.53
CA ARG A 119 -1.95 -8.94 4.60
C ARG A 119 -2.28 -7.84 3.62
N PHE A 120 -3.51 -7.82 3.17
CA PHE A 120 -4.05 -6.76 2.32
C PHE A 120 -5.46 -6.36 2.74
N VAL A 121 -5.81 -5.10 2.50
CA VAL A 121 -7.14 -4.53 2.71
C VAL A 121 -7.86 -4.46 1.38
N HIS A 122 -9.09 -4.93 1.34
CA HIS A 122 -9.91 -4.91 0.13
C HIS A 122 -11.42 -4.91 0.44
N ALA A 123 -12.22 -4.59 -0.58
CA ALA A 123 -13.67 -4.69 -0.54
C ALA A 123 -14.12 -5.85 -1.45
N PRO A 124 -14.33 -7.06 -0.92
CA PRO A 124 -14.39 -8.28 -1.75
C PRO A 124 -15.71 -8.50 -2.48
N SER A 125 -16.87 -8.26 -1.84
CA SER A 125 -18.15 -8.63 -2.45
C SER A 125 -19.36 -8.02 -1.77
N ALA A 126 -20.49 -8.03 -2.49
CA ALA A 126 -21.78 -7.60 -1.99
C ALA A 126 -22.17 -8.37 -0.72
N GLY A 127 -22.76 -7.68 0.25
CA GLY A 127 -23.14 -8.23 1.55
C GLY A 127 -22.00 -8.32 2.57
N GLY A 128 -20.75 -8.07 2.13
CA GLY A 128 -19.58 -8.02 3.00
C GLY A 128 -19.16 -6.61 3.37
N THR A 129 -17.97 -6.50 3.92
CA THR A 129 -17.34 -5.25 4.33
C THR A 129 -15.92 -5.17 3.80
N VAL A 130 -15.32 -3.99 3.84
CA VAL A 130 -13.87 -3.82 3.72
C VAL A 130 -13.21 -4.66 4.81
N ARG A 131 -12.22 -5.49 4.43
CA ARG A 131 -11.62 -6.46 5.34
C ARG A 131 -10.13 -6.66 5.08
N LEU A 132 -9.46 -7.23 6.08
CA LEU A 132 -8.10 -7.75 5.98
C LEU A 132 -8.14 -9.23 5.61
N ASP A 133 -7.33 -9.62 4.64
CA ASP A 133 -7.06 -11.02 4.31
C ASP A 133 -5.56 -11.26 4.12
N TYR A 134 -5.13 -12.52 4.16
CA TYR A 134 -3.76 -12.91 3.87
C TYR A 134 -3.62 -13.31 2.40
N ILE A 135 -2.59 -12.76 1.72
CA ILE A 135 -2.26 -13.18 0.34
C ILE A 135 -1.93 -14.67 0.30
N THR A 136 -1.32 -15.18 1.38
CA THR A 136 -0.89 -16.59 1.48
C THR A 136 -2.03 -17.57 1.81
N SER A 137 -3.24 -17.09 2.12
CA SER A 137 -4.38 -17.99 2.30
C SER A 137 -4.66 -18.77 1.00
N PRO A 138 -5.13 -20.03 1.08
CA PRO A 138 -5.29 -20.87 -0.10
C PRO A 138 -6.10 -20.23 -1.21
N TYR A 139 -7.20 -19.58 -0.88
CA TYR A 139 -8.06 -18.92 -1.87
C TYR A 139 -7.32 -17.77 -2.59
N TRP A 140 -6.71 -16.85 -1.84
CA TRP A 140 -6.07 -15.67 -2.44
C TRP A 140 -4.75 -16.01 -3.12
N ALA A 141 -3.96 -16.94 -2.56
CA ALA A 141 -2.73 -17.40 -3.19
C ALA A 141 -2.96 -18.00 -4.57
N ALA A 142 -4.04 -18.79 -4.75
CA ALA A 142 -4.40 -19.38 -6.03
C ALA A 142 -4.85 -18.35 -7.07
N LYS A 143 -5.28 -17.17 -6.66
CA LYS A 143 -5.84 -16.12 -7.53
C LYS A 143 -4.91 -14.92 -7.71
N PHE A 144 -3.80 -14.89 -7.01
CA PHE A 144 -2.85 -13.80 -7.08
C PHE A 144 -2.26 -13.64 -8.48
N THR A 145 -2.29 -12.43 -9.02
CA THR A 145 -1.77 -12.09 -10.34
C THR A 145 -0.42 -11.39 -10.25
N GLU A 146 -0.38 -10.25 -9.60
CA GLU A 146 0.84 -9.45 -9.42
C GLU A 146 0.68 -8.39 -8.34
N ALA A 147 1.80 -7.83 -7.89
CA ALA A 147 1.84 -6.61 -7.10
C ALA A 147 2.43 -5.46 -7.94
N ARG A 148 1.94 -4.24 -7.72
CA ARG A 148 2.42 -3.04 -8.40
C ARG A 148 2.64 -1.90 -7.42
N ARG A 149 3.70 -1.14 -7.66
CA ARG A 149 3.95 0.09 -6.91
C ARG A 149 3.50 1.29 -7.71
N ILE A 150 2.64 2.09 -7.09
CA ILE A 150 2.19 3.35 -7.65
C ILE A 150 3.10 4.44 -7.15
N THR A 151 3.62 5.23 -8.07
CA THR A 151 4.47 6.38 -7.76
C THR A 151 3.72 7.66 -8.08
N SER A 152 3.94 8.69 -7.27
CA SER A 152 3.56 10.05 -7.65
C SER A 152 4.40 10.48 -8.85
N LYS A 153 3.75 11.07 -9.85
CA LYS A 153 4.45 11.69 -10.98
C LYS A 153 5.11 12.99 -10.56
#